data_882a61bf7e121875c9416d145b9651bb
#
_entry.id   882a61bf7e121875c9416d145b9651bb
#
_cell.length_a   1.000
_cell.length_b   1.000
_cell.length_c   1.000
_cell.angle_alpha   90.00
_cell.angle_beta   90.00
_cell.angle_gamma   90.00
#
_symmetry.space_group_name_H-M   'P 1'
#
loop_
_entity.id
_entity.type
_entity.pdbx_description
1 polymer ?
#
loop_
_entity_poly.entity_id
_entity_poly.type
_entity_poly.pdbx_seq_one_letter_code
_entity_poly.pdbx_strand_id
1 'polypeptide(L)'
;LNGIVFISQALDYQGSTPYVRDNLISFITYVPTMAATALYHGRVEPAPESQAVFLQQAREFAINEYLPALFKGNTIDREEYLAVRNRLSYFTGLSTNYVDRANLRVQGNRFTKELLRDEGITVGRLDSRYTEEVVDQLKGSHFRVLNVASDADFAELRRAKQETYS
;
A
#
# COMPACT_ATOMS: atom_id res chain seq x y z
N LEU A 1 28.85 24.83 15.73
CA LEU A 1 28.04 23.63 15.76
C LEU A 1 28.94 22.42 15.97
N ASN A 2 28.77 21.70 17.10
CA ASN A 2 29.57 20.52 17.43
C ASN A 2 28.96 19.21 16.93
N GLY A 3 27.73 19.25 16.40
CA GLY A 3 27.03 18.12 15.83
C GLY A 3 25.55 18.40 15.59
N ILE A 4 24.92 17.57 14.77
CA ILE A 4 23.48 17.59 14.51
C ILE A 4 22.95 16.16 14.68
N VAL A 5 21.86 16.01 15.40
CA VAL A 5 21.14 14.74 15.53
C VAL A 5 19.80 14.88 14.80
N PHE A 6 19.58 14.05 13.79
CA PHE A 6 18.31 13.97 13.09
C PHE A 6 17.43 12.88 13.71
N ILE A 7 16.21 13.23 14.10
CA ILE A 7 15.22 12.28 14.62
C ILE A 7 14.06 12.23 13.64
N SER A 8 13.80 11.05 13.05
CA SER A 8 12.72 10.82 12.05
C SER A 8 12.75 11.82 10.89
N GLN A 9 13.97 12.16 10.42
CA GLN A 9 14.16 13.12 9.36
C GLN A 9 13.58 12.62 8.03
N ALA A 10 12.66 13.37 7.45
CA ALA A 10 12.26 13.20 6.06
C ALA A 10 13.23 14.00 5.17
N LEU A 11 13.96 13.31 4.31
CA LEU A 11 14.91 13.93 3.36
C LEU A 11 14.18 14.42 2.11
N ASP A 12 13.08 13.77 1.74
CA ASP A 12 12.25 14.10 0.60
C ASP A 12 10.78 13.71 0.88
N TYR A 13 9.86 14.58 0.49
CA TYR A 13 8.43 14.34 0.60
C TYR A 13 7.80 13.85 -0.70
N GLN A 14 8.46 13.97 -1.85
CA GLN A 14 7.89 13.58 -3.14
C GLN A 14 7.57 12.08 -3.19
N GLY A 15 8.44 11.25 -2.62
CA GLY A 15 8.23 9.79 -2.56
C GLY A 15 7.07 9.35 -1.64
N SER A 16 6.60 10.21 -0.73
CA SER A 16 5.66 9.83 0.33
C SER A 16 4.34 10.60 0.34
N THR A 17 4.18 11.64 -0.49
CA THR A 17 2.99 12.50 -0.51
C THR A 17 2.18 12.37 -1.81
N PRO A 18 1.33 11.33 -1.95
CA PRO A 18 0.51 11.12 -3.13
C PRO A 18 -0.61 12.16 -3.29
N TYR A 19 -0.81 13.02 -2.30
CA TYR A 19 -1.87 14.03 -2.28
C TYR A 19 -1.46 15.34 -2.96
N VAL A 20 -0.19 15.52 -3.24
CA VAL A 20 0.27 16.69 -4.00
C VAL A 20 -0.11 16.47 -5.45
N ARG A 21 -0.83 17.45 -6.01
CA ARG A 21 -1.23 17.43 -7.41
C ARG A 21 0.00 17.19 -8.29
N ASP A 22 -0.13 16.28 -9.25
CA ASP A 22 0.92 15.92 -10.22
C ASP A 22 2.13 15.15 -9.66
N ASN A 23 2.10 14.72 -8.41
CA ASN A 23 3.15 13.86 -7.86
C ASN A 23 2.91 12.40 -8.25
N LEU A 24 3.54 11.95 -9.33
CA LEU A 24 3.49 10.56 -9.77
C LEU A 24 4.51 9.65 -9.08
N ILE A 25 5.57 10.21 -8.50
CA ILE A 25 6.69 9.44 -7.92
C ILE A 25 6.23 8.55 -6.79
N SER A 26 5.33 9.02 -5.93
CA SER A 26 4.80 8.23 -4.82
C SER A 26 4.08 6.96 -5.28
N PHE A 27 3.39 6.99 -6.43
CA PHE A 27 2.74 5.79 -6.97
C PHE A 27 3.77 4.74 -7.42
N ILE A 28 4.88 5.19 -8.01
CA ILE A 28 5.94 4.32 -8.54
C ILE A 28 6.74 3.69 -7.41
N THR A 29 7.15 4.48 -6.43
CA THR A 29 8.01 4.04 -5.33
C THR A 29 7.33 3.04 -4.40
N TYR A 30 6.00 3.09 -4.28
CA TYR A 30 5.25 2.16 -3.44
C TYR A 30 4.95 0.80 -4.08
N VAL A 31 5.04 0.66 -5.42
CA VAL A 31 4.71 -0.61 -6.10
C VAL A 31 5.51 -1.81 -5.56
N PRO A 32 6.84 -1.74 -5.39
CA PRO A 32 7.59 -2.89 -4.87
C PRO A 32 7.21 -3.25 -3.43
N THR A 33 6.87 -2.25 -2.60
CA THR A 33 6.41 -2.49 -1.23
C THR A 33 5.02 -3.12 -1.20
N MET A 34 4.10 -2.65 -2.04
CA MET A 34 2.78 -3.25 -2.20
C MET A 34 2.90 -4.69 -2.70
N ALA A 35 3.80 -4.96 -3.65
CA ALA A 35 4.07 -6.29 -4.18
C ALA A 35 4.59 -7.24 -3.08
N ALA A 36 5.54 -6.78 -2.25
CA ALA A 36 6.05 -7.55 -1.13
C ALA A 36 4.94 -7.87 -0.12
N THR A 37 4.08 -6.91 0.18
CA THR A 37 2.94 -7.08 1.09
C THR A 37 1.92 -8.05 0.52
N ALA A 38 1.53 -7.89 -0.73
CA ALA A 38 0.58 -8.78 -1.41
C ALA A 38 1.10 -10.23 -1.44
N LEU A 39 2.39 -10.41 -1.73
CA LEU A 39 3.04 -11.73 -1.72
C LEU A 39 3.02 -12.34 -0.32
N TYR A 40 3.37 -11.57 0.72
CA TYR A 40 3.36 -12.04 2.10
C TYR A 40 1.98 -12.53 2.55
N HIS A 41 0.92 -11.86 2.14
CA HIS A 41 -0.47 -12.22 2.47
C HIS A 41 -1.11 -13.19 1.48
N GLY A 42 -0.34 -13.79 0.56
CA GLY A 42 -0.86 -14.80 -0.37
C GLY A 42 -1.86 -14.25 -1.40
N ARG A 43 -1.78 -12.95 -1.73
CA ARG A 43 -2.70 -12.29 -2.67
C ARG A 43 -2.14 -12.19 -4.10
N VAL A 44 -1.04 -12.86 -4.40
CA VAL A 44 -0.42 -12.90 -5.73
C VAL A 44 -0.67 -14.26 -6.37
N GLU A 45 -1.42 -14.28 -7.47
CA GLU A 45 -1.72 -15.49 -8.23
C GLU A 45 -1.47 -15.28 -9.74
N PRO A 46 -0.72 -16.20 -10.37
CA PRO A 46 -0.02 -17.34 -9.79
C PRO A 46 1.12 -16.90 -8.85
N ALA A 47 1.37 -17.71 -7.81
CA ALA A 47 2.46 -17.44 -6.88
C ALA A 47 3.81 -17.48 -7.61
N PRO A 48 4.71 -16.52 -7.38
CA PRO A 48 6.01 -16.50 -8.04
C PRO A 48 6.95 -17.57 -7.44
N GLU A 49 7.80 -18.15 -8.29
CA GLU A 49 8.79 -19.13 -7.85
C GLU A 49 9.87 -18.52 -6.95
N SER A 50 10.17 -17.24 -7.11
CA SER A 50 11.19 -16.52 -6.35
C SER A 50 10.71 -15.13 -5.97
N GLN A 51 10.70 -14.83 -4.66
CA GLN A 51 10.38 -13.50 -4.13
C GLN A 51 11.34 -12.43 -4.68
N ALA A 52 12.64 -12.72 -4.76
CA ALA A 52 13.63 -11.75 -5.22
C ALA A 52 13.39 -11.36 -6.68
N VAL A 53 13.11 -12.34 -7.53
CA VAL A 53 12.79 -12.12 -8.96
C VAL A 53 11.48 -11.35 -9.09
N PHE A 54 10.45 -11.73 -8.34
CA PHE A 54 9.15 -11.04 -8.36
C PHE A 54 9.27 -9.56 -7.97
N LEU A 55 10.01 -9.26 -6.91
CA LEU A 55 10.21 -7.88 -6.47
C LEU A 55 11.06 -7.06 -7.46
N GLN A 56 12.01 -7.71 -8.13
CA GLN A 56 12.76 -7.07 -9.20
C GLN A 56 11.87 -6.75 -10.40
N GLN A 57 11.02 -7.69 -10.81
CA GLN A 57 10.01 -7.46 -11.86
C GLN A 57 9.03 -6.35 -11.50
N ALA A 58 8.62 -6.25 -10.23
CA ALA A 58 7.75 -5.17 -9.77
C ALA A 58 8.43 -3.79 -9.89
N ARG A 59 9.75 -3.69 -9.61
CA ARG A 59 10.53 -2.46 -9.80
C ARG A 59 10.66 -2.08 -11.27
N GLU A 60 10.97 -3.05 -12.11
CA GLU A 60 11.08 -2.85 -13.56
C GLU A 60 9.75 -2.42 -14.17
N PHE A 61 8.67 -3.08 -13.80
CA PHE A 61 7.31 -2.69 -14.20
C PHE A 61 7.00 -1.25 -13.77
N ALA A 62 7.30 -0.90 -12.52
CA ALA A 62 7.00 0.43 -11.99
C ALA A 62 7.67 1.55 -12.79
N ILE A 63 8.92 1.33 -13.23
CA ILE A 63 9.70 2.33 -13.96
C ILE A 63 9.41 2.32 -15.45
N ASN A 64 9.38 1.13 -16.07
CA ASN A 64 9.39 1.01 -17.52
C ASN A 64 7.99 1.01 -18.16
N GLU A 65 6.94 0.70 -17.40
CA GLU A 65 5.58 0.57 -17.92
C GLU A 65 4.60 1.47 -17.16
N TYR A 66 4.59 1.39 -15.83
CA TYR A 66 3.60 2.09 -15.03
C TYR A 66 3.83 3.60 -15.01
N LEU A 67 5.07 4.06 -14.84
CA LEU A 67 5.40 5.48 -14.89
C LEU A 67 5.04 6.13 -16.24
N PRO A 68 5.46 5.59 -17.39
CA PRO A 68 5.04 6.11 -18.68
C PRO A 68 3.51 6.15 -18.87
N ALA A 69 2.81 5.11 -18.43
CA ALA A 69 1.35 5.06 -18.50
C ALA A 69 0.69 6.18 -17.68
N LEU A 70 1.19 6.45 -16.47
CA LEU A 70 0.69 7.54 -15.64
C LEU A 70 0.94 8.92 -16.27
N PHE A 71 2.08 9.12 -16.95
CA PHE A 71 2.38 10.36 -17.66
C PHE A 71 1.46 10.58 -18.86
N LYS A 72 1.08 9.54 -19.59
CA LYS A 72 0.11 9.64 -20.69
C LYS A 72 -1.28 10.10 -20.21
N GLY A 73 -1.63 9.78 -18.96
CA GLY A 73 -2.91 10.18 -18.39
C GLY A 73 -4.09 9.76 -19.28
N ASN A 74 -4.92 10.72 -19.70
CA ASN A 74 -6.10 10.44 -20.54
C ASN A 74 -5.78 10.16 -22.02
N THR A 75 -4.52 10.28 -22.43
CA THR A 75 -4.08 9.99 -23.82
C THR A 75 -3.52 8.59 -23.98
N ILE A 76 -3.51 7.78 -22.91
CA ILE A 76 -3.07 6.39 -22.96
C ILE A 76 -4.01 5.58 -23.87
N ASP A 77 -3.42 4.73 -24.70
CA ASP A 77 -4.19 3.76 -25.49
C ASP A 77 -4.89 2.73 -24.59
N ARG A 78 -6.08 2.27 -25.04
CA ARG A 78 -6.90 1.35 -24.25
C ARG A 78 -6.20 0.01 -24.02
N GLU A 79 -5.49 -0.51 -25.00
CA GLU A 79 -4.79 -1.80 -24.90
C GLU A 79 -3.64 -1.68 -23.89
N GLU A 80 -2.84 -0.63 -24.00
CA GLU A 80 -1.78 -0.32 -23.04
C GLU A 80 -2.32 -0.12 -21.62
N TYR A 81 -3.42 0.64 -21.47
CA TYR A 81 -4.08 0.82 -20.19
C TYR A 81 -4.48 -0.51 -19.55
N LEU A 82 -5.11 -1.41 -20.30
CA LEU A 82 -5.53 -2.71 -19.81
C LEU A 82 -4.33 -3.60 -19.45
N ALA A 83 -3.26 -3.55 -20.21
CA ALA A 83 -2.02 -4.29 -19.92
C ALA A 83 -1.41 -3.80 -18.59
N VAL A 84 -1.24 -2.49 -18.42
CA VAL A 84 -0.70 -1.90 -17.19
C VAL A 84 -1.61 -2.16 -16.00
N ARG A 85 -2.93 -2.02 -16.14
CA ARG A 85 -3.92 -2.35 -15.11
C ARG A 85 -3.77 -3.80 -14.63
N ASN A 86 -3.70 -4.75 -15.54
CA ASN A 86 -3.60 -6.17 -15.21
C ASN A 86 -2.30 -6.48 -14.49
N ARG A 87 -1.18 -5.89 -14.92
CA ARG A 87 0.10 -6.05 -14.26
C ARG A 87 0.15 -5.39 -12.88
N LEU A 88 -0.45 -4.19 -12.74
CA LEU A 88 -0.56 -3.53 -11.44
C LEU A 88 -1.43 -4.35 -10.48
N SER A 89 -2.55 -4.90 -10.97
CA SER A 89 -3.40 -5.84 -10.21
C SER A 89 -2.59 -7.07 -9.75
N TYR A 90 -1.83 -7.70 -10.62
CA TYR A 90 -1.00 -8.85 -10.28
C TYR A 90 0.04 -8.53 -9.20
N PHE A 91 0.81 -7.44 -9.35
CA PHE A 91 1.82 -7.08 -8.36
C PHE A 91 1.25 -6.64 -7.03
N THR A 92 0.12 -5.95 -7.04
CA THR A 92 -0.48 -5.42 -5.81
C THR A 92 -1.46 -6.37 -5.13
N GLY A 93 -1.87 -7.46 -5.80
CA GLY A 93 -2.91 -8.37 -5.29
C GLY A 93 -4.31 -7.75 -5.23
N LEU A 94 -4.49 -6.55 -5.78
CA LEU A 94 -5.78 -5.87 -5.83
C LEU A 94 -6.58 -6.30 -7.06
N SER A 95 -7.90 -6.26 -6.94
CA SER A 95 -8.76 -6.58 -8.10
C SER A 95 -8.57 -5.56 -9.24
N THR A 96 -8.70 -6.03 -10.49
CA THR A 96 -8.67 -5.15 -11.66
C THR A 96 -9.76 -4.08 -11.62
N ASN A 97 -10.92 -4.38 -11.03
CA ASN A 97 -12.00 -3.42 -10.83
C ASN A 97 -11.60 -2.29 -9.87
N TYR A 98 -10.87 -2.61 -8.79
CA TYR A 98 -10.35 -1.58 -7.89
C TYR A 98 -9.31 -0.69 -8.58
N VAL A 99 -8.39 -1.29 -9.32
CA VAL A 99 -7.35 -0.57 -10.07
C VAL A 99 -7.95 0.35 -11.12
N ASP A 100 -9.00 -0.10 -11.82
CA ASP A 100 -9.78 0.72 -12.77
C ASP A 100 -10.41 1.93 -12.07
N ARG A 101 -11.13 1.70 -10.97
CA ARG A 101 -11.78 2.78 -10.20
C ARG A 101 -10.78 3.77 -9.59
N ALA A 102 -9.57 3.31 -9.31
CA ALA A 102 -8.46 4.17 -8.87
C ALA A 102 -7.79 4.90 -10.05
N ASN A 103 -8.20 4.63 -11.29
CA ASN A 103 -7.56 5.13 -12.50
C ASN A 103 -6.03 4.91 -12.47
N LEU A 104 -5.62 3.70 -12.19
CA LEU A 104 -4.24 3.24 -11.97
C LEU A 104 -3.54 3.88 -10.74
N ARG A 105 -4.13 4.84 -10.05
CA ARG A 105 -3.49 5.61 -8.95
C ARG A 105 -3.80 5.00 -7.57
N VAL A 106 -3.18 3.85 -7.29
CA VAL A 106 -3.32 3.15 -6.02
C VAL A 106 -2.48 3.85 -4.95
N GLN A 107 -3.14 4.46 -3.98
CA GLN A 107 -2.48 5.10 -2.83
C GLN A 107 -2.18 4.10 -1.73
N GLY A 108 -1.02 4.24 -1.05
CA GLY A 108 -0.58 3.31 0.00
C GLY A 108 -1.58 3.14 1.14
N ASN A 109 -2.17 4.23 1.63
CA ASN A 109 -3.17 4.20 2.70
C ASN A 109 -4.51 3.56 2.30
N ARG A 110 -4.83 3.55 0.99
CA ARG A 110 -5.99 2.84 0.46
C ARG A 110 -5.66 1.37 0.21
N PHE A 111 -4.45 1.10 -0.27
CA PHE A 111 -3.94 -0.25 -0.45
C PHE A 111 -4.02 -1.06 0.84
N THR A 112 -3.55 -0.50 1.97
CA THR A 112 -3.57 -1.21 3.26
C THR A 112 -4.97 -1.64 3.70
N LYS A 113 -6.00 -0.91 3.31
CA LYS A 113 -7.40 -1.21 3.62
C LYS A 113 -8.07 -2.12 2.60
N GLU A 114 -7.55 -2.14 1.37
CA GLU A 114 -8.18 -2.85 0.27
C GLU A 114 -7.68 -4.29 0.13
N LEU A 115 -6.40 -4.54 0.45
CA LEU A 115 -5.73 -5.81 0.18
C LEU A 115 -6.47 -7.02 0.77
N LEU A 116 -6.96 -6.91 2.02
CA LEU A 116 -7.65 -7.96 2.76
C LEU A 116 -9.09 -7.56 3.12
N ARG A 117 -9.68 -6.64 2.35
CA ARG A 117 -11.04 -6.13 2.61
C ARG A 117 -12.10 -7.21 2.65
N ASP A 118 -11.98 -8.21 1.79
CA ASP A 118 -12.88 -9.37 1.71
C ASP A 118 -12.86 -10.24 2.99
N GLU A 119 -11.76 -10.18 3.75
CA GLU A 119 -11.61 -10.83 5.05
C GLU A 119 -12.00 -9.91 6.23
N GLY A 120 -12.38 -8.66 5.97
CA GLY A 120 -12.66 -7.68 7.02
C GLY A 120 -11.43 -7.17 7.75
N ILE A 121 -10.25 -7.29 7.15
CA ILE A 121 -8.95 -7.03 7.76
C ILE A 121 -8.24 -5.87 7.05
N THR A 122 -7.47 -5.09 7.78
CA THR A 122 -6.54 -4.10 7.26
C THR A 122 -5.10 -4.47 7.60
N VAL A 123 -4.15 -4.17 6.72
CA VAL A 123 -2.73 -4.39 6.99
C VAL A 123 -2.07 -3.15 7.57
N GLY A 124 -1.01 -3.34 8.35
CA GLY A 124 -0.28 -2.26 9.00
C GLY A 124 0.41 -1.32 8.03
N ARG A 125 0.42 -0.02 8.35
CA ARG A 125 1.05 1.01 7.51
C ARG A 125 2.57 1.04 7.64
N LEU A 126 3.10 0.78 8.83
CA LEU A 126 4.56 0.80 9.10
C LEU A 126 5.17 -0.58 8.91
N ASP A 127 4.52 -1.61 9.40
CA ASP A 127 4.84 -3.00 9.13
C ASP A 127 3.59 -3.71 8.62
N SER A 128 3.55 -3.97 7.32
CA SER A 128 2.40 -4.56 6.63
C SER A 128 2.20 -6.06 6.89
N ARG A 129 3.07 -6.70 7.67
CA ARG A 129 2.88 -8.08 8.13
C ARG A 129 1.81 -8.17 9.22
N TYR A 130 1.65 -7.10 10.01
CA TYR A 130 0.60 -7.02 11.02
C TYR A 130 -0.75 -6.69 10.40
N THR A 131 -1.79 -7.26 10.98
CA THR A 131 -3.16 -7.08 10.54
C THR A 131 -4.06 -6.68 11.71
N GLU A 132 -5.16 -5.99 11.42
CA GLU A 132 -6.18 -5.61 12.40
C GLU A 132 -7.56 -5.80 11.80
N GLU A 133 -8.50 -6.33 12.60
CA GLU A 133 -9.92 -6.40 12.21
C GLU A 133 -10.53 -4.99 12.13
N VAL A 134 -11.24 -4.72 11.05
CA VAL A 134 -11.91 -3.45 10.83
C VAL A 134 -13.34 -3.53 11.30
N VAL A 135 -13.64 -2.99 12.47
CA VAL A 135 -15.00 -2.97 13.05
C VAL A 135 -15.95 -2.05 12.26
N ASP A 136 -15.41 -1.06 11.53
CA ASP A 136 -16.20 -0.14 10.72
C ASP A 136 -15.45 0.26 9.44
N GLN A 137 -15.74 -0.46 8.36
CA GLN A 137 -15.15 -0.21 7.04
C GLN A 137 -15.59 1.14 6.42
N LEU A 138 -16.63 1.77 6.96
CA LEU A 138 -17.19 3.03 6.46
C LEU A 138 -16.57 4.25 7.12
N LYS A 139 -16.02 4.13 8.33
CA LYS A 139 -15.30 5.23 8.97
C LYS A 139 -13.99 5.50 8.25
N GLY A 140 -14.02 6.56 7.46
CA GLY A 140 -12.89 7.00 6.65
C GLY A 140 -11.61 7.24 7.46
N SER A 141 -10.52 6.87 6.87
CA SER A 141 -9.15 7.36 6.91
C SER A 141 -8.44 7.73 8.23
N HIS A 142 -9.06 7.75 9.39
CA HIS A 142 -8.44 8.21 10.63
C HIS A 142 -8.00 7.08 11.58
N PHE A 143 -8.30 5.83 11.27
CA PHE A 143 -7.75 4.72 12.04
C PHE A 143 -6.30 4.50 11.59
N ARG A 144 -5.39 5.03 12.39
CA ARG A 144 -4.00 4.62 12.36
C ARG A 144 -3.95 3.22 12.95
N VAL A 145 -3.65 2.22 12.13
CA VAL A 145 -3.04 1.02 12.65
C VAL A 145 -1.69 1.50 13.21
N LEU A 146 -1.69 1.84 14.48
CA LEU A 146 -0.45 2.00 15.20
C LEU A 146 0.16 0.62 15.25
N ASN A 147 1.36 0.47 14.74
CA ASN A 147 2.16 -0.72 14.97
C ASN A 147 2.44 -0.78 16.47
N VAL A 148 1.55 -1.40 17.20
CA VAL A 148 1.80 -1.76 18.58
C VAL A 148 2.53 -3.08 18.55
N ALA A 149 3.51 -3.22 19.38
CA ALA A 149 4.54 -4.24 19.31
C ALA A 149 4.04 -5.68 19.43
N SER A 150 2.80 -5.92 19.83
CA SER A 150 2.17 -7.25 19.84
C SER A 150 0.65 -7.18 19.99
N ASP A 151 -0.07 -8.20 19.52
CA ASP A 151 -1.52 -8.37 19.75
C ASP A 151 -1.88 -8.40 21.25
N ALA A 152 -0.96 -8.85 22.10
CA ALA A 152 -1.10 -8.87 23.54
C ALA A 152 -1.18 -7.47 24.14
N ASP A 153 -0.34 -6.53 23.65
CA ASP A 153 -0.31 -5.14 24.10
C ASP A 153 -1.59 -4.40 23.69
N PHE A 154 -2.16 -4.76 22.53
CA PHE A 154 -3.46 -4.20 22.08
C PHE A 154 -4.62 -4.71 22.90
N ALA A 155 -4.62 -5.98 23.28
CA ALA A 155 -5.66 -6.56 24.13
C ALA A 155 -5.64 -5.93 25.52
N GLU A 156 -4.46 -5.63 26.05
CA GLU A 156 -4.26 -4.98 27.34
C GLU A 156 -4.70 -3.51 27.31
N LEU A 157 -4.35 -2.78 26.26
CA LEU A 157 -4.82 -1.39 26.04
C LEU A 157 -6.33 -1.30 25.86
N ARG A 158 -6.97 -2.26 25.21
CA ARG A 158 -8.44 -2.32 25.08
C ARG A 158 -9.09 -2.58 26.44
N ARG A 159 -8.57 -3.49 27.27
CA ARG A 159 -9.07 -3.76 28.63
C ARG A 159 -8.94 -2.53 29.53
N ALA A 160 -7.76 -1.91 29.55
CA ALA A 160 -7.52 -0.69 30.32
C ALA A 160 -8.47 0.45 29.93
N LYS A 161 -8.80 0.56 28.62
CA LYS A 161 -9.73 1.58 28.12
C LYS A 161 -11.18 1.29 28.50
N GLN A 162 -11.60 0.02 28.52
CA GLN A 162 -12.94 -0.39 28.97
C GLN A 162 -13.12 -0.19 30.47
N GLU A 163 -12.10 -0.43 31.28
CA GLU A 163 -12.13 -0.22 32.75
C GLU A 163 -12.14 1.26 33.13
N THR A 164 -11.64 2.15 32.27
CA THR A 164 -11.61 3.60 32.53
C THR A 164 -12.96 4.29 32.23
N TYR A 165 -13.84 3.65 31.47
CA TYR A 165 -15.15 4.21 31.05
C TYR A 165 -16.34 3.44 31.62
N SER A 166 -16.14 2.47 32.50
CA SER A 166 -17.16 1.80 33.32
C SER A 166 -17.23 2.36 34.71
#